data_c204bceb61bc460421956f053ae44e66
#
_entry.id   c204bceb61bc460421956f053ae44e66
#
_cell.length_a   1.000
_cell.length_b   1.000
_cell.length_c   1.000
_cell.angle_alpha   90.00
_cell.angle_beta   90.00
_cell.angle_gamma   90.00
#
_symmetry.space_group_name_H-M   'P 1'
#
loop_
_entity.id
_entity.type
_entity.pdbx_description
1 polymer ?
#
loop_
_entity_poly.entity_id
_entity_poly.type
_entity_poly.pdbx_seq_one_letter_code
_entity_poly.pdbx_strand_id
1 'polypeptide(L)'
;MGFKKAKQVDVPDRVLSYEEFTALWNHAVSSATWQAENYLRSAGDILDRLYRKGYPNEPVEYYSKDKSDILSCDIADEVVNHLVEKKVIDEKEFASDKILSMIYSGKSVNHIRKKMRQKRFRDDIIEECINEHLESNPEYNNRSLTRQIEMLTRSPSFTRLDPVKRKDKLIRSMSSKGFSVSDTLSWINSHPEMFTSQDNNEEW
;
A
#
# COMPACT_ATOMS: atom_id res chain seq x y z
N MET A 1 16.68 10.88 23.23
CA MET A 1 16.07 12.10 22.64
C MET A 1 14.55 11.92 22.67
N GLY A 2 13.84 12.70 23.52
CA GLY A 2 12.39 12.61 23.62
C GLY A 2 11.74 13.26 22.39
N PHE A 3 10.93 12.50 21.67
CA PHE A 3 10.10 13.05 20.59
C PHE A 3 9.12 14.07 21.22
N LYS A 4 9.30 15.36 20.90
CA LYS A 4 8.30 16.36 21.22
C LYS A 4 7.01 15.92 20.53
N LYS A 5 5.94 15.63 21.30
CA LYS A 5 4.62 15.41 20.74
C LYS A 5 4.27 16.63 19.88
N ALA A 6 3.90 16.38 18.61
CA ALA A 6 3.43 17.44 17.74
C ALA A 6 2.24 18.14 18.44
N LYS A 7 2.26 19.46 18.44
CA LYS A 7 1.18 20.25 19.04
C LYS A 7 -0.09 19.93 18.26
N GLN A 8 -1.11 19.43 18.94
CA GLN A 8 -2.40 19.13 18.35
C GLN A 8 -3.06 20.41 17.92
N VAL A 9 -3.72 20.41 16.77
CA VAL A 9 -4.53 21.54 16.29
C VAL A 9 -5.81 21.55 17.11
N ASP A 10 -6.16 22.70 17.64
CA ASP A 10 -7.40 22.92 18.40
C ASP A 10 -8.31 23.81 17.55
N VAL A 11 -9.41 23.24 17.07
CA VAL A 11 -10.41 23.96 16.26
C VAL A 11 -11.61 24.25 17.14
N PRO A 12 -11.99 25.53 17.31
CA PRO A 12 -13.13 25.87 18.14
C PRO A 12 -14.44 25.31 17.58
N ASP A 13 -15.32 24.85 18.46
CA ASP A 13 -16.70 24.43 18.12
C ASP A 13 -17.62 25.66 17.98
N ARG A 14 -17.36 26.48 16.95
CA ARG A 14 -18.13 27.68 16.56
C ARG A 14 -17.81 28.04 15.13
N VAL A 15 -18.64 28.90 14.54
CA VAL A 15 -18.33 29.51 13.23
C VAL A 15 -17.05 30.36 13.35
N LEU A 16 -16.07 30.08 12.49
CA LEU A 16 -14.79 30.78 12.48
C LEU A 16 -14.89 32.11 11.74
N SER A 17 -14.04 33.06 12.09
CA SER A 17 -13.84 34.23 11.22
C SER A 17 -13.10 33.79 9.94
N TYR A 18 -13.17 34.60 8.89
CA TYR A 18 -12.44 34.38 7.65
C TYR A 18 -10.91 34.27 7.88
N GLU A 19 -10.39 35.09 8.78
CA GLU A 19 -8.97 35.12 9.14
C GLU A 19 -8.56 33.86 9.88
N GLU A 20 -9.38 33.40 10.84
CA GLU A 20 -9.14 32.13 11.56
C GLU A 20 -9.17 30.91 10.62
N PHE A 21 -10.18 30.87 9.74
CA PHE A 21 -10.26 29.82 8.72
C PHE A 21 -9.03 29.83 7.79
N THR A 22 -8.64 31.02 7.30
CA THR A 22 -7.48 31.16 6.40
C THR A 22 -6.18 30.73 7.10
N ALA A 23 -6.01 31.06 8.38
CA ALA A 23 -4.85 30.63 9.15
C ALA A 23 -4.81 29.10 9.32
N LEU A 24 -5.96 28.48 9.61
CA LEU A 24 -6.11 27.04 9.75
C LEU A 24 -5.84 26.33 8.42
N TRP A 25 -6.38 26.83 7.31
CA TRP A 25 -6.13 26.34 5.95
C TRP A 25 -4.65 26.38 5.61
N ASN A 26 -3.99 27.53 5.76
CA ASN A 26 -2.58 27.68 5.44
C ASN A 26 -1.69 26.77 6.29
N HIS A 27 -2.03 26.56 7.56
CA HIS A 27 -1.33 25.60 8.42
C HIS A 27 -1.54 24.16 7.94
N ALA A 28 -2.73 23.77 7.48
CA ALA A 28 -3.00 22.46 6.92
C ALA A 28 -2.22 22.24 5.61
N VAL A 29 -2.25 23.22 4.69
CA VAL A 29 -1.47 23.20 3.43
C VAL A 29 0.03 23.01 3.73
N SER A 30 0.61 23.83 4.60
CA SER A 30 2.03 23.71 4.95
C SER A 30 2.38 22.35 5.56
N SER A 31 1.51 21.83 6.42
CA SER A 31 1.69 20.52 7.03
C SER A 31 1.62 19.37 6.02
N ALA A 32 0.66 19.43 5.11
CA ALA A 32 0.47 18.42 4.07
C ALA A 32 1.60 18.45 3.02
N THR A 33 1.98 19.64 2.55
CA THR A 33 3.09 19.87 1.61
C THR A 33 4.39 19.30 2.18
N TRP A 34 4.72 19.63 3.43
CA TRP A 34 5.91 19.11 4.07
C TRP A 34 5.93 17.57 4.14
N GLN A 35 4.77 16.95 4.34
CA GLN A 35 4.66 15.49 4.37
C GLN A 35 4.81 14.87 2.98
N ALA A 36 4.24 15.50 1.94
CA ALA A 36 4.39 15.06 0.56
C ALA A 36 5.87 15.09 0.13
N GLU A 37 6.54 16.21 0.35
CA GLU A 37 7.93 16.42 -0.07
C GLU A 37 8.93 15.55 0.68
N ASN A 38 8.75 15.33 1.99
CA ASN A 38 9.76 14.65 2.81
C ASN A 38 9.55 13.14 2.99
N TYR A 39 8.34 12.61 2.71
CA TYR A 39 8.03 11.21 3.05
C TYR A 39 7.42 10.40 1.93
N LEU A 40 7.23 10.94 0.73
CA LEU A 40 6.65 10.23 -0.42
C LEU A 40 5.39 9.44 -0.02
N ARG A 41 4.31 10.15 0.30
CA ARG A 41 3.08 9.56 0.84
C ARG A 41 1.93 9.63 -0.16
N SER A 42 1.01 8.65 -0.05
CA SER A 42 -0.28 8.75 -0.75
C SER A 42 -1.14 9.89 -0.19
N ALA A 43 -2.07 10.38 -1.00
CA ALA A 43 -3.06 11.36 -0.57
C ALA A 43 -3.81 10.90 0.69
N GLY A 44 -4.25 9.63 0.73
CA GLY A 44 -4.93 9.07 1.89
C GLY A 44 -4.06 8.97 3.16
N ASP A 45 -2.75 8.71 3.06
CA ASP A 45 -1.85 8.70 4.23
C ASP A 45 -1.63 10.13 4.77
N ILE A 46 -1.60 11.13 3.88
CA ILE A 46 -1.52 12.55 4.29
C ILE A 46 -2.80 12.97 4.98
N LEU A 47 -3.96 12.63 4.45
CA LEU A 47 -5.27 12.89 5.04
C LEU A 47 -5.39 12.30 6.44
N ASP A 48 -5.08 11.01 6.62
CA ASP A 48 -5.06 10.35 7.93
C ASP A 48 -4.15 11.07 8.94
N ARG A 49 -3.07 11.68 8.47
CA ARG A 49 -2.15 12.42 9.33
C ARG A 49 -2.66 13.80 9.72
N LEU A 50 -3.37 14.47 8.83
CA LEU A 50 -4.07 15.71 9.17
C LEU A 50 -5.10 15.45 10.27
N TYR A 51 -5.93 14.41 10.14
CA TYR A 51 -6.88 14.04 11.20
C TYR A 51 -6.18 13.70 12.52
N ARG A 52 -5.09 12.95 12.51
CA ARG A 52 -4.31 12.67 13.74
C ARG A 52 -3.65 13.91 14.35
N LYS A 53 -3.45 14.97 13.60
CA LYS A 53 -2.98 16.26 14.10
C LYS A 53 -4.09 17.11 14.71
N GLY A 54 -5.35 16.67 14.63
CA GLY A 54 -6.50 17.35 15.21
C GLY A 54 -7.27 18.22 14.21
N TYR A 55 -7.01 18.11 12.90
CA TYR A 55 -7.94 18.69 11.92
C TYR A 55 -9.24 17.90 11.98
N PRO A 56 -10.40 18.58 11.97
CA PRO A 56 -11.69 17.91 12.06
C PRO A 56 -11.94 17.02 10.83
N ASN A 57 -12.65 15.94 11.05
CA ASN A 57 -13.17 15.06 10.00
C ASN A 57 -14.64 15.43 9.63
N GLU A 58 -15.11 16.56 10.12
CA GLU A 58 -16.39 17.17 9.80
C GLU A 58 -16.14 18.57 9.25
N PRO A 59 -17.02 19.06 8.35
CA PRO A 59 -16.87 20.40 7.78
C PRO A 59 -16.87 21.49 8.85
N VAL A 60 -15.97 22.43 8.68
CA VAL A 60 -15.86 23.62 9.55
C VAL A 60 -16.64 24.76 8.93
N GLU A 61 -17.50 25.40 9.71
CA GLU A 61 -18.23 26.58 9.30
C GLU A 61 -17.41 27.86 9.52
N TYR A 62 -17.44 28.78 8.57
CA TYR A 62 -16.74 30.06 8.64
C TYR A 62 -17.46 31.15 7.88
N TYR A 63 -17.27 32.41 8.30
CA TYR A 63 -17.81 33.56 7.59
C TYR A 63 -17.05 33.83 6.29
N SER A 64 -17.76 34.17 5.22
CA SER A 64 -17.17 34.72 4.01
C SER A 64 -16.36 35.99 4.31
N LYS A 65 -15.45 36.38 3.41
CA LYS A 65 -14.55 37.52 3.61
C LYS A 65 -15.30 38.83 3.88
N ASP A 66 -16.45 39.02 3.25
CA ASP A 66 -17.34 40.19 3.43
C ASP A 66 -18.37 40.01 4.56
N LYS A 67 -18.33 38.84 5.23
CA LYS A 67 -19.25 38.42 6.30
C LYS A 67 -20.72 38.31 5.87
N SER A 68 -21.00 38.20 4.57
CA SER A 68 -22.36 38.07 4.05
C SER A 68 -22.94 36.67 4.26
N ASP A 69 -22.10 35.66 4.24
CA ASP A 69 -22.50 34.26 4.24
C ASP A 69 -21.70 33.43 5.25
N ILE A 70 -22.30 32.30 5.67
CA ILE A 70 -21.62 31.25 6.38
C ILE A 70 -21.34 30.15 5.35
N LEU A 71 -20.07 29.83 5.19
CA LEU A 71 -19.58 28.79 4.30
C LEU A 71 -19.14 27.57 5.12
N SER A 72 -19.08 26.40 4.48
CA SER A 72 -18.66 25.16 5.11
C SER A 72 -17.55 24.51 4.27
N CYS A 73 -16.52 23.97 4.93
CA CYS A 73 -15.37 23.36 4.27
C CYS A 73 -14.82 22.19 5.09
N ASP A 74 -14.64 21.05 4.44
CA ASP A 74 -13.80 19.97 4.96
C ASP A 74 -12.33 20.30 4.68
N ILE A 75 -11.68 20.93 5.67
CA ILE A 75 -10.33 21.48 5.50
C ILE A 75 -9.32 20.40 5.11
N ALA A 76 -9.39 19.23 5.72
CA ALA A 76 -8.37 18.18 5.49
C ALA A 76 -8.49 17.59 4.09
N ASP A 77 -9.72 17.26 3.66
CA ASP A 77 -9.98 16.72 2.33
C ASP A 77 -9.71 17.75 1.23
N GLU A 78 -10.21 18.98 1.39
CA GLU A 78 -10.01 20.03 0.40
C GLU A 78 -8.54 20.43 0.24
N VAL A 79 -7.77 20.46 1.32
CA VAL A 79 -6.32 20.71 1.24
C VAL A 79 -5.61 19.60 0.50
N VAL A 80 -5.94 18.34 0.77
CA VAL A 80 -5.33 17.21 0.07
C VAL A 80 -5.69 17.22 -1.42
N ASN A 81 -6.96 17.45 -1.76
CA ASN A 81 -7.41 17.58 -3.13
C ASN A 81 -6.70 18.74 -3.86
N HIS A 82 -6.59 19.90 -3.22
CA HIS A 82 -5.86 21.04 -3.77
C HIS A 82 -4.39 20.70 -4.08
N LEU A 83 -3.70 19.96 -3.21
CA LEU A 83 -2.30 19.57 -3.44
C LEU A 83 -2.16 18.50 -4.53
N VAL A 84 -3.14 17.62 -4.69
CA VAL A 84 -3.21 16.67 -5.82
C VAL A 84 -3.41 17.42 -7.14
N GLU A 85 -4.35 18.35 -7.20
CA GLU A 85 -4.61 19.19 -8.39
C GLU A 85 -3.37 20.01 -8.78
N LYS A 86 -2.65 20.54 -7.80
CA LYS A 86 -1.39 21.29 -8.02
C LYS A 86 -0.19 20.39 -8.31
N LYS A 87 -0.36 19.07 -8.35
CA LYS A 87 0.70 18.07 -8.54
C LYS A 87 1.84 18.16 -7.50
N VAL A 88 1.54 18.69 -6.33
CA VAL A 88 2.45 18.60 -5.16
C VAL A 88 2.43 17.18 -4.60
N ILE A 89 1.28 16.51 -4.71
CA ILE A 89 1.12 15.08 -4.44
C ILE A 89 0.93 14.38 -5.79
N ASP A 90 2.00 13.79 -6.33
CA ASP A 90 1.90 12.89 -7.48
C ASP A 90 1.72 11.45 -7.00
N GLU A 91 0.45 11.07 -6.79
CA GLU A 91 0.12 9.75 -6.25
C GLU A 91 0.50 8.62 -7.21
N LYS A 92 0.46 8.86 -8.54
CA LYS A 92 0.82 7.85 -9.54
C LYS A 92 2.31 7.56 -9.54
N GLU A 93 3.16 8.59 -9.51
CA GLU A 93 4.61 8.42 -9.43
C GLU A 93 5.01 7.66 -8.18
N PHE A 94 4.46 8.04 -7.01
CA PHE A 94 4.74 7.36 -5.75
C PHE A 94 4.24 5.91 -5.72
N ALA A 95 3.08 5.63 -6.32
CA ALA A 95 2.56 4.28 -6.46
C ALA A 95 3.47 3.43 -7.34
N SER A 96 3.88 3.96 -8.50
CA SER A 96 4.76 3.29 -9.45
C SER A 96 6.09 2.90 -8.81
N ASP A 97 6.77 3.81 -8.14
CA ASP A 97 8.03 3.55 -7.44
C ASP A 97 7.90 2.46 -6.37
N LYS A 98 6.82 2.53 -5.59
CA LYS A 98 6.54 1.55 -4.55
C LYS A 98 6.26 0.17 -5.12
N ILE A 99 5.45 0.09 -6.18
CA ILE A 99 5.12 -1.14 -6.88
C ILE A 99 6.39 -1.73 -7.49
N LEU A 100 7.20 -0.94 -8.17
CA LEU A 100 8.45 -1.36 -8.79
C LEU A 100 9.42 -1.94 -7.74
N SER A 101 9.58 -1.30 -6.60
CA SER A 101 10.38 -1.81 -5.48
C SER A 101 9.90 -3.19 -4.98
N MET A 102 8.57 -3.39 -4.91
CA MET A 102 8.00 -4.68 -4.52
C MET A 102 8.15 -5.75 -5.61
N ILE A 103 8.06 -5.36 -6.88
CA ILE A 103 8.35 -6.20 -8.03
C ILE A 103 9.79 -6.72 -7.98
N TYR A 104 10.76 -5.83 -7.82
CA TYR A 104 12.17 -6.22 -7.67
C TYR A 104 12.44 -7.13 -6.47
N SER A 105 11.67 -6.98 -5.40
CA SER A 105 11.75 -7.88 -4.24
C SER A 105 11.00 -9.21 -4.42
N GLY A 106 10.43 -9.48 -5.60
CA GLY A 106 9.75 -10.74 -5.94
C GLY A 106 8.44 -10.97 -5.18
N LYS A 107 7.68 -9.91 -4.92
CA LYS A 107 6.36 -10.04 -4.28
C LYS A 107 5.30 -10.43 -5.31
N SER A 108 4.32 -11.26 -4.93
CA SER A 108 3.19 -11.56 -5.80
C SER A 108 2.35 -10.30 -6.09
N VAL A 109 1.68 -10.28 -7.23
CA VAL A 109 0.78 -9.17 -7.62
C VAL A 109 -0.30 -8.94 -6.55
N ASN A 110 -0.90 -10.00 -6.00
CA ASN A 110 -1.90 -9.86 -4.94
C ASN A 110 -1.32 -9.29 -3.64
N HIS A 111 -0.07 -9.63 -3.31
CA HIS A 111 0.62 -9.02 -2.16
C HIS A 111 0.86 -7.53 -2.39
N ILE A 112 1.26 -7.15 -3.61
CA ILE A 112 1.46 -5.74 -4.00
C ILE A 112 0.16 -4.97 -3.83
N ARG A 113 -0.95 -5.43 -4.44
CA ARG A 113 -2.29 -4.83 -4.28
C ARG A 113 -2.65 -4.61 -2.82
N LYS A 114 -2.55 -5.68 -2.01
CA LYS A 114 -2.87 -5.60 -0.58
C LYS A 114 -2.02 -4.56 0.14
N LYS A 115 -0.72 -4.49 -0.15
CA LYS A 115 0.18 -3.52 0.48
C LYS A 115 -0.09 -2.08 0.06
N MET A 116 -0.45 -1.86 -1.20
CA MET A 116 -0.79 -0.53 -1.69
C MET A 116 -2.10 -0.02 -1.08
N ARG A 117 -3.14 -0.88 -0.99
CA ARG A 117 -4.38 -0.55 -0.28
C ARG A 117 -4.16 -0.23 1.20
N GLN A 118 -3.30 -0.99 1.88
CA GLN A 118 -2.91 -0.69 3.27
C GLN A 118 -2.22 0.66 3.43
N LYS A 119 -1.63 1.18 2.36
CA LYS A 119 -1.00 2.51 2.29
C LYS A 119 -1.94 3.60 1.77
N ARG A 120 -3.23 3.30 1.65
CA ARG A 120 -4.26 4.24 1.23
C ARG A 120 -4.09 4.81 -0.19
N PHE A 121 -3.41 4.10 -1.09
CA PHE A 121 -3.44 4.44 -2.50
C PHE A 121 -4.80 4.08 -3.10
N ARG A 122 -5.27 4.85 -4.05
CA ARG A 122 -6.53 4.61 -4.77
C ARG A 122 -6.42 3.36 -5.65
N ASP A 123 -7.50 2.59 -5.73
CA ASP A 123 -7.52 1.31 -6.46
C ASP A 123 -7.27 1.48 -7.97
N ASP A 124 -7.79 2.55 -8.59
CA ASP A 124 -7.55 2.86 -10.00
C ASP A 124 -6.05 3.08 -10.29
N ILE A 125 -5.37 3.85 -9.45
CA ILE A 125 -3.92 4.09 -9.57
C ILE A 125 -3.12 2.80 -9.34
N ILE A 126 -3.52 2.00 -8.35
CA ILE A 126 -2.86 0.70 -8.08
C ILE A 126 -2.92 -0.20 -9.31
N GLU A 127 -4.11 -0.37 -9.89
CA GLU A 127 -4.29 -1.26 -11.05
C GLU A 127 -3.61 -0.70 -12.30
N GLU A 128 -3.68 0.60 -12.54
CA GLU A 128 -2.98 1.25 -13.65
C GLU A 128 -1.46 0.99 -13.57
N CYS A 129 -0.84 1.29 -12.44
CA CYS A 129 0.60 1.08 -12.27
C CYS A 129 1.00 -0.40 -12.34
N ILE A 130 0.20 -1.33 -11.79
CA ILE A 130 0.47 -2.77 -11.88
C ILE A 130 0.40 -3.20 -13.35
N ASN A 131 -0.62 -2.79 -14.09
CA ASN A 131 -0.81 -3.18 -15.47
C ASN A 131 0.32 -2.66 -16.37
N GLU A 132 0.74 -1.41 -16.21
CA GLU A 132 1.89 -0.84 -16.94
C GLU A 132 3.17 -1.71 -16.74
N HIS A 133 3.40 -2.19 -15.53
CA HIS A 133 4.55 -3.06 -15.26
C HIS A 133 4.38 -4.49 -15.80
N LEU A 134 3.16 -5.03 -15.78
CA LEU A 134 2.88 -6.37 -16.29
C LEU A 134 2.87 -6.43 -17.82
N GLU A 135 2.45 -5.36 -18.51
CA GLU A 135 2.56 -5.25 -19.98
C GLU A 135 4.00 -5.41 -20.44
N SER A 136 4.94 -4.81 -19.72
CA SER A 136 6.38 -4.94 -20.00
C SER A 136 6.96 -6.27 -19.56
N ASN A 137 6.27 -7.02 -18.68
CA ASN A 137 6.76 -8.27 -18.09
C ASN A 137 5.60 -9.23 -17.74
N PRO A 138 4.89 -9.79 -18.73
CA PRO A 138 3.69 -10.60 -18.50
C PRO A 138 3.95 -11.86 -17.66
N GLU A 139 5.15 -12.43 -17.75
CA GLU A 139 5.55 -13.62 -16.99
C GLU A 139 6.02 -13.32 -15.56
N TYR A 140 5.92 -12.07 -15.11
CA TYR A 140 6.45 -11.67 -13.81
C TYR A 140 5.92 -12.53 -12.66
N ASN A 141 4.60 -12.74 -12.57
CA ASN A 141 4.00 -13.45 -11.45
C ASN A 141 4.45 -14.92 -11.38
N ASN A 142 4.55 -15.58 -12.55
CA ASN A 142 5.02 -16.96 -12.66
C ASN A 142 6.49 -17.08 -12.28
N ARG A 143 7.35 -16.19 -12.77
CA ARG A 143 8.77 -16.15 -12.40
C ARG A 143 8.97 -15.87 -10.91
N SER A 144 8.19 -14.98 -10.36
CA SER A 144 8.22 -14.68 -8.92
C SER A 144 7.77 -15.88 -8.08
N LEU A 145 6.69 -16.57 -8.49
CA LEU A 145 6.24 -17.80 -7.86
C LEU A 145 7.34 -18.87 -7.87
N THR A 146 7.88 -19.18 -9.04
CA THR A 146 8.95 -20.18 -9.20
C THR A 146 10.14 -19.89 -8.29
N ARG A 147 10.63 -18.65 -8.29
CA ARG A 147 11.72 -18.22 -7.41
C ARG A 147 11.41 -18.43 -5.92
N GLN A 148 10.18 -18.09 -5.50
CA GLN A 148 9.78 -18.27 -4.10
C GLN A 148 9.67 -19.76 -3.72
N ILE A 149 9.22 -20.60 -4.64
CA ILE A 149 9.17 -22.06 -4.46
C ILE A 149 10.59 -22.61 -4.35
N GLU A 150 11.49 -22.26 -5.25
CA GLU A 150 12.89 -22.71 -5.20
C GLU A 150 13.58 -22.35 -3.89
N MET A 151 13.36 -21.12 -3.40
CA MET A 151 13.90 -20.70 -2.10
C MET A 151 13.35 -21.55 -0.95
N LEU A 152 12.07 -21.93 -0.98
CA LEU A 152 11.45 -22.75 0.05
C LEU A 152 11.96 -24.20 -0.02
N THR A 153 12.02 -24.76 -1.22
CA THR A 153 12.39 -26.17 -1.45
C THR A 153 13.85 -26.46 -1.10
N ARG A 154 14.74 -25.48 -1.19
CA ARG A 154 16.15 -25.60 -0.75
C ARG A 154 16.30 -25.61 0.76
N SER A 155 15.26 -25.29 1.54
CA SER A 155 15.37 -25.23 3.00
C SER A 155 15.42 -26.63 3.62
N PRO A 156 16.30 -26.90 4.61
CA PRO A 156 16.34 -28.20 5.29
C PRO A 156 15.02 -28.58 5.96
N SER A 157 14.25 -27.57 6.36
CA SER A 157 12.91 -27.79 6.95
C SER A 157 11.85 -28.24 5.95
N PHE A 158 12.12 -28.12 4.65
CA PHE A 158 11.24 -28.60 3.59
C PHE A 158 11.69 -30.00 3.13
N THR A 159 12.98 -30.20 2.91
CA THR A 159 13.54 -31.48 2.35
C THR A 159 13.30 -32.65 3.27
N ARG A 160 13.22 -32.43 4.60
CA ARG A 160 12.96 -33.49 5.60
C ARG A 160 11.48 -33.91 5.70
N LEU A 161 10.58 -33.24 5.02
CA LEU A 161 9.16 -33.61 5.02
C LEU A 161 8.88 -34.74 4.07
N ASP A 162 7.86 -35.56 4.40
CA ASP A 162 7.30 -36.53 3.45
C ASP A 162 6.59 -35.78 2.29
N PRO A 163 6.42 -36.47 1.13
CA PRO A 163 5.87 -35.84 -0.09
C PRO A 163 4.53 -35.14 0.11
N VAL A 164 3.62 -35.71 0.88
CA VAL A 164 2.29 -35.15 1.14
C VAL A 164 2.42 -33.83 1.92
N LYS A 165 3.21 -33.85 3.00
CA LYS A 165 3.47 -32.65 3.82
C LYS A 165 4.24 -31.58 3.06
N ARG A 166 5.12 -31.95 2.12
CA ARG A 166 5.79 -30.98 1.22
C ARG A 166 4.76 -30.22 0.39
N LYS A 167 3.80 -30.93 -0.21
CA LYS A 167 2.73 -30.33 -1.01
C LYS A 167 1.90 -29.32 -0.21
N ASP A 168 1.43 -29.74 0.96
CA ASP A 168 0.65 -28.88 1.85
C ASP A 168 1.42 -27.63 2.32
N LYS A 169 2.69 -27.84 2.71
CA LYS A 169 3.55 -26.73 3.14
C LYS A 169 3.79 -25.73 2.02
N LEU A 170 3.98 -26.20 0.80
CA LEU A 170 4.21 -25.36 -0.37
C LEU A 170 2.95 -24.52 -0.67
N ILE A 171 1.77 -25.14 -0.74
CA ILE A 171 0.51 -24.45 -0.98
C ILE A 171 0.28 -23.38 0.09
N ARG A 172 0.38 -23.71 1.38
CA ARG A 172 0.19 -22.75 2.48
C ARG A 172 1.18 -21.60 2.42
N SER A 173 2.46 -21.91 2.15
CA SER A 173 3.51 -20.89 2.07
C SER A 173 3.30 -19.92 0.90
N MET A 174 2.95 -20.42 -0.27
CA MET A 174 2.71 -19.58 -1.44
C MET A 174 1.43 -18.77 -1.29
N SER A 175 0.35 -19.35 -0.76
CA SER A 175 -0.89 -18.62 -0.45
C SER A 175 -0.65 -17.50 0.56
N SER A 176 0.14 -17.72 1.62
CA SER A 176 0.48 -16.68 2.59
C SER A 176 1.27 -15.51 1.99
N LYS A 177 2.00 -15.76 0.90
CA LYS A 177 2.72 -14.75 0.10
C LYS A 177 1.86 -14.11 -0.98
N GLY A 178 0.56 -14.51 -1.07
CA GLY A 178 -0.42 -13.95 -1.99
C GLY A 178 -0.40 -14.53 -3.40
N PHE A 179 0.27 -15.66 -3.64
CA PHE A 179 0.15 -16.40 -4.89
C PHE A 179 -1.15 -17.21 -4.92
N SER A 180 -1.70 -17.43 -6.12
CA SER A 180 -2.92 -18.22 -6.24
C SER A 180 -2.64 -19.70 -5.95
N VAL A 181 -3.62 -20.39 -5.38
CA VAL A 181 -3.56 -21.83 -5.17
C VAL A 181 -3.50 -22.56 -6.52
N SER A 182 -4.23 -22.07 -7.52
CA SER A 182 -4.24 -22.61 -8.88
C SER A 182 -2.85 -22.60 -9.50
N ASP A 183 -2.14 -21.44 -9.47
CA ASP A 183 -0.79 -21.32 -10.04
C ASP A 183 0.19 -22.22 -9.29
N THR A 184 0.04 -22.32 -7.97
CA THR A 184 0.88 -23.18 -7.15
C THR A 184 0.66 -24.66 -7.45
N LEU A 185 -0.60 -25.07 -7.65
CA LEU A 185 -0.93 -26.45 -8.06
C LEU A 185 -0.44 -26.77 -9.47
N SER A 186 -0.56 -25.83 -10.40
CA SER A 186 -0.03 -25.97 -11.76
C SER A 186 1.48 -26.19 -11.73
N TRP A 187 2.20 -25.43 -10.90
CA TRP A 187 3.63 -25.62 -10.69
C TRP A 187 3.95 -26.99 -10.09
N ILE A 188 3.22 -27.44 -9.07
CA ILE A 188 3.38 -28.76 -8.45
C ILE A 188 3.20 -29.88 -9.49
N ASN A 189 2.16 -29.76 -10.31
CA ASN A 189 1.85 -30.78 -11.33
C ASN A 189 2.89 -30.83 -12.45
N SER A 190 3.61 -29.75 -12.71
CA SER A 190 4.74 -29.72 -13.66
C SER A 190 6.07 -30.20 -13.07
N HIS A 191 6.12 -30.48 -11.76
CA HIS A 191 7.32 -30.99 -11.05
C HIS A 191 6.99 -32.20 -10.15
N PRO A 192 6.41 -33.26 -10.69
CA PRO A 192 5.93 -34.42 -9.89
C PRO A 192 7.03 -35.12 -9.12
N GLU A 193 8.26 -35.11 -9.63
CA GLU A 193 9.44 -35.74 -9.03
C GLU A 193 9.75 -35.22 -7.60
N MET A 194 9.37 -34.03 -7.28
CA MET A 194 9.58 -33.43 -5.94
C MET A 194 8.60 -33.96 -4.89
N PHE A 195 7.51 -34.58 -5.33
CA PHE A 195 6.35 -34.96 -4.51
C PHE A 195 5.99 -36.44 -4.62
N THR A 196 6.84 -37.24 -5.28
CA THR A 196 6.78 -38.70 -5.28
C THR A 196 7.72 -39.26 -4.22
N SER A 197 7.33 -40.34 -3.55
CA SER A 197 8.23 -41.11 -2.72
C SER A 197 9.27 -41.74 -3.65
N GLN A 198 10.56 -41.55 -3.39
CA GLN A 198 11.56 -42.44 -3.94
C GLN A 198 11.36 -43.74 -3.17
N ASP A 199 10.61 -44.67 -3.75
CA ASP A 199 10.69 -46.04 -3.32
C ASP A 199 12.15 -46.47 -3.58
N ASN A 200 12.93 -46.54 -2.52
CA ASN A 200 14.22 -47.21 -2.54
C ASN A 200 13.92 -48.69 -2.78
N ASN A 201 13.77 -49.07 -4.06
CA ASN A 201 13.99 -50.42 -4.45
C ASN A 201 15.51 -50.69 -4.34
N GLU A 202 16.00 -50.81 -3.12
CA GLU A 202 17.19 -51.62 -2.86
C GLU A 202 16.70 -53.07 -2.85
N GLU A 203 16.65 -53.69 -4.04
CA GLU A 203 16.68 -55.12 -4.15
C GLU A 203 18.06 -55.60 -3.66
N TRP A 204 18.02 -56.34 -2.55
CA TRP A 204 19.14 -57.14 -2.04
C TRP A 204 19.15 -58.51 -2.69
#